data_6f8c32f0f959d8a4e0e0bf7e9533e749
#
_entry.id   6f8c32f0f959d8a4e0e0bf7e9533e749
#
_cell.length_a   1.000
_cell.length_b   1.000
_cell.length_c   1.000
_cell.angle_alpha   90.00
_cell.angle_beta   90.00
_cell.angle_gamma   90.00
#
_symmetry.space_group_name_H-M   'P 1'
#
loop_
_entity.id
_entity.type
_entity.pdbx_description
1 polymer ?
#
loop_
_entity_poly.entity_id
_entity_poly.type
_entity_poly.pdbx_seq_one_letter_code
_entity_poly.pdbx_strand_id
1 'polypeptide(L)'
;MIRVLALTVVAFALAGCVERKLFIRTDPPGAEVALNRAEPLAGTTPLETPFTHYGVYHLRLTREGFPDFEGEAPVTAPWWAYPPFDLFTDLLWPFTIHDHREILVALPPRPEPRELDEVRARHAAVIERGESMRRHFGGEAPPESR
;
A
#
# COMPACT_ATOMS: atom_id res chain seq x y z
N MET A 1 -30.28 -34.36 -28.84
CA MET A 1 -30.66 -33.70 -27.60
C MET A 1 -29.53 -33.68 -26.57
N ILE A 2 -28.88 -34.80 -26.23
CA ILE A 2 -27.77 -34.85 -25.23
C ILE A 2 -26.59 -33.93 -25.60
N ARG A 3 -26.19 -33.84 -26.87
CA ARG A 3 -25.07 -32.97 -27.33
C ARG A 3 -25.37 -31.46 -27.17
N VAL A 4 -26.62 -31.06 -27.38
CA VAL A 4 -27.05 -29.66 -27.20
C VAL A 4 -27.08 -29.33 -25.71
N LEU A 5 -27.57 -30.21 -24.87
CA LEU A 5 -27.60 -30.06 -23.42
C LEU A 5 -26.18 -29.97 -22.87
N ALA A 6 -25.25 -30.81 -23.33
CA ALA A 6 -23.86 -30.75 -22.94
C ALA A 6 -23.16 -29.42 -23.32
N LEU A 7 -23.42 -28.92 -24.54
CA LEU A 7 -22.90 -27.62 -24.99
C LEU A 7 -23.46 -26.45 -24.16
N THR A 8 -24.74 -26.51 -23.78
CA THR A 8 -25.37 -25.47 -22.96
C THR A 8 -24.79 -25.46 -21.54
N VAL A 9 -24.53 -26.60 -20.94
CA VAL A 9 -23.93 -26.74 -19.62
C VAL A 9 -22.47 -26.21 -19.64
N VAL A 10 -21.71 -26.55 -20.69
CA VAL A 10 -20.34 -26.05 -20.84
C VAL A 10 -20.31 -24.52 -21.05
N ALA A 11 -21.25 -23.97 -21.84
CA ALA A 11 -21.34 -22.52 -22.04
C ALA A 11 -21.74 -21.77 -20.75
N PHE A 12 -22.54 -22.38 -19.88
CA PHE A 12 -22.92 -21.81 -18.59
C PHE A 12 -21.78 -21.86 -17.56
N ALA A 13 -20.93 -22.89 -17.62
CA ALA A 13 -19.77 -23.03 -16.73
C ALA A 13 -18.63 -22.02 -17.02
N LEU A 14 -18.61 -21.42 -18.22
CA LEU A 14 -17.61 -20.43 -18.63
C LEU A 14 -17.96 -18.98 -18.25
N ALA A 15 -19.07 -18.74 -17.59
CA ALA A 15 -19.57 -17.39 -17.25
C ALA A 15 -19.18 -16.91 -15.85
N GLY A 16 -18.36 -17.64 -15.11
CA GLY A 16 -17.85 -17.25 -13.79
C GLY A 16 -16.85 -16.10 -13.89
N CYS A 17 -17.09 -15.01 -13.17
CA CYS A 17 -16.16 -13.90 -13.05
C CYS A 17 -15.86 -13.64 -11.58
N VAL A 18 -14.60 -13.34 -11.25
CA VAL A 18 -14.22 -12.83 -9.93
C VAL A 18 -14.02 -11.32 -10.03
N GLU A 19 -14.88 -10.58 -9.35
CA GLU A 19 -14.77 -9.13 -9.28
C GLU A 19 -13.98 -8.74 -8.03
N ARG A 20 -12.80 -8.16 -8.23
CA ARG A 20 -11.89 -7.75 -7.15
C ARG A 20 -11.84 -6.23 -7.08
N LYS A 21 -12.26 -5.68 -5.93
CA LYS A 21 -12.30 -4.24 -5.69
C LYS A 21 -11.58 -3.88 -4.41
N LEU A 22 -10.75 -2.85 -4.52
CA LEU A 22 -10.02 -2.25 -3.41
C LEU A 22 -10.65 -0.91 -3.07
N PHE A 23 -11.10 -0.77 -1.84
CA PHE A 23 -11.64 0.48 -1.28
C PHE A 23 -10.57 1.14 -0.42
N ILE A 24 -10.17 2.34 -0.80
CA ILE A 24 -9.18 3.12 -0.05
C ILE A 24 -9.88 4.31 0.59
N ARG A 25 -9.81 4.39 1.90
CA ARG A 25 -10.37 5.48 2.69
C ARG A 25 -9.31 6.13 3.55
N THR A 26 -9.40 7.43 3.69
CA THR A 26 -8.55 8.21 4.59
C THR A 26 -9.38 8.98 5.59
N ASP A 27 -8.83 9.19 6.77
CA ASP A 27 -9.37 10.12 7.75
C ASP A 27 -8.33 11.22 8.00
N PRO A 28 -8.67 12.46 7.60
CA PRO A 28 -9.84 12.92 6.91
C PRO A 28 -9.85 12.55 5.41
N PRO A 29 -11.05 12.50 4.75
CA PRO A 29 -11.19 12.14 3.34
C PRO A 29 -10.67 13.23 2.40
N GLY A 30 -10.48 12.90 1.11
CA GLY A 30 -10.03 13.85 0.09
C GLY A 30 -8.52 13.86 -0.13
N ALA A 31 -7.83 12.77 0.21
CA ALA A 31 -6.43 12.59 -0.14
C ALA A 31 -6.29 12.02 -1.56
N GLU A 32 -5.33 12.53 -2.30
CA GLU A 32 -4.89 11.96 -3.58
C GLU A 32 -4.13 10.67 -3.32
N VAL A 33 -4.44 9.63 -4.11
CA VAL A 33 -3.91 8.28 -3.94
C VAL A 33 -3.04 7.91 -5.13
N ALA A 34 -1.79 7.56 -4.89
CA ALA A 34 -0.94 6.84 -5.84
C ALA A 34 -0.67 5.42 -5.34
N LEU A 35 -0.89 4.44 -6.21
CA LEU A 35 -0.71 3.02 -5.93
C LEU A 35 0.52 2.48 -6.65
N ASN A 36 1.38 1.72 -5.95
CA ASN A 36 2.53 1.01 -6.52
C ASN A 36 3.47 1.90 -7.33
N ARG A 37 3.67 3.16 -6.90
CA ARG A 37 4.45 4.18 -7.61
C ARG A 37 3.96 4.44 -9.04
N ALA A 38 2.72 4.05 -9.34
CA ALA A 38 2.13 4.29 -10.65
C ALA A 38 1.78 5.78 -10.78
N GLU A 39 2.22 6.38 -11.88
CA GLU A 39 1.64 7.61 -12.39
C GLU A 39 0.81 7.21 -13.62
N PRO A 40 -0.40 7.69 -13.76
CA PRO A 40 -1.08 8.78 -13.04
C PRO A 40 -1.66 8.36 -11.70
N LEU A 41 -2.01 9.34 -10.88
CA LEU A 41 -2.74 9.16 -9.60
C LEU A 41 -3.96 8.26 -9.81
N ALA A 42 -4.15 7.29 -8.89
CA ALA A 42 -5.28 6.37 -8.97
C ALA A 42 -6.63 7.07 -8.73
N GLY A 43 -6.64 8.17 -7.98
CA GLY A 43 -7.82 9.00 -7.69
C GLY A 43 -7.74 9.69 -6.34
N THR A 44 -8.90 10.08 -5.82
CA THR A 44 -9.05 10.78 -4.53
C THR A 44 -9.91 9.97 -3.58
N THR A 45 -9.56 9.93 -2.30
CA THR A 45 -10.32 9.16 -1.29
C THR A 45 -11.66 9.81 -0.94
N PRO A 46 -12.74 9.02 -0.74
CA PRO A 46 -12.79 7.56 -0.84
C PRO A 46 -12.68 7.05 -2.29
N LEU A 47 -11.78 6.11 -2.53
CA LEU A 47 -11.49 5.58 -3.86
C LEU A 47 -11.85 4.10 -3.94
N GLU A 48 -12.55 3.72 -5.01
CA GLU A 48 -12.77 2.34 -5.41
C GLU A 48 -11.97 2.06 -6.68
N THR A 49 -11.12 1.04 -6.65
CA THR A 49 -10.29 0.64 -7.79
C THR A 49 -10.24 -0.87 -7.92
N PRO A 50 -10.29 -1.42 -9.15
CA PRO A 50 -10.08 -2.84 -9.34
C PRO A 50 -8.65 -3.23 -9.02
N PHE A 51 -8.45 -4.45 -8.50
CA PHE A 51 -7.12 -5.01 -8.32
C PHE A 51 -7.00 -6.39 -8.97
N THR A 52 -5.80 -6.73 -9.43
CA THR A 52 -5.55 -7.94 -10.20
C THR A 52 -4.75 -9.00 -9.44
N HIS A 53 -4.05 -8.62 -8.41
CA HIS A 53 -3.20 -9.53 -7.64
C HIS A 53 -3.28 -9.24 -6.14
N TYR A 54 -3.09 -10.27 -5.34
CA TYR A 54 -2.91 -10.14 -3.90
C TYR A 54 -1.44 -9.87 -3.61
N GLY A 55 -1.18 -9.21 -2.49
CA GLY A 55 0.19 -8.87 -2.09
C GLY A 55 0.27 -7.54 -1.36
N VAL A 56 1.45 -6.96 -1.32
CA VAL A 56 1.69 -5.67 -0.67
C VAL A 56 1.54 -4.56 -1.69
N TYR A 57 0.65 -3.62 -1.40
CA TYR A 57 0.45 -2.40 -2.17
C TYR A 57 1.17 -1.24 -1.49
N HIS A 58 2.01 -0.56 -2.24
CA HIS A 58 2.63 0.69 -1.80
C HIS A 58 1.65 1.83 -2.04
N LEU A 59 1.35 2.55 -0.98
CA LEU A 59 0.42 3.68 -0.98
C LEU A 59 1.19 4.96 -0.76
N ARG A 60 0.97 5.95 -1.63
CA ARG A 60 1.32 7.34 -1.35
C ARG A 60 0.03 8.15 -1.32
N LEU A 61 -0.17 8.85 -0.21
CA LEU A 61 -1.34 9.69 0.02
C LEU A 61 -0.86 11.13 0.21
N THR A 62 -1.41 12.03 -0.60
CA THR A 62 -1.09 13.46 -0.54
C THR A 62 -2.36 14.24 -0.29
N ARG A 63 -2.34 15.12 0.70
CA ARG A 63 -3.45 16.00 1.02
C ARG A 63 -2.97 17.35 1.51
N GLU A 64 -3.60 18.43 1.01
CA GLU A 64 -3.30 19.78 1.47
C GLU A 64 -3.52 19.90 2.99
N GLY A 65 -2.55 20.48 3.70
CA GLY A 65 -2.60 20.63 5.15
C GLY A 65 -2.08 19.44 5.96
N PHE A 66 -1.74 18.32 5.31
CA PHE A 66 -1.20 17.12 5.93
C PHE A 66 0.18 16.80 5.34
N PRO A 67 1.06 16.13 6.09
CA PRO A 67 2.28 15.59 5.52
C PRO A 67 1.97 14.46 4.55
N ASP A 68 2.79 14.30 3.53
CA ASP A 68 2.69 13.16 2.62
C ASP A 68 2.87 11.87 3.41
N PHE A 69 1.96 10.92 3.18
CA PHE A 69 2.00 9.61 3.78
C PHE A 69 2.47 8.58 2.75
N GLU A 70 3.50 7.83 3.09
CA GLU A 70 3.93 6.65 2.34
C GLU A 70 3.84 5.44 3.26
N GLY A 71 3.18 4.40 2.78
CA GLY A 71 2.98 3.19 3.55
C GLY A 71 2.72 1.97 2.69
N GLU A 72 2.68 0.82 3.33
CA GLU A 72 2.42 -0.46 2.70
C GLU A 72 1.12 -1.04 3.26
N ALA A 73 0.26 -1.53 2.37
CA ALA A 73 -0.97 -2.19 2.73
C ALA A 73 -0.99 -3.63 2.21
N PRO A 74 -0.96 -4.64 3.10
CA PRO A 74 -1.06 -6.03 2.69
C PRO A 74 -2.51 -6.38 2.32
N VAL A 75 -2.72 -6.79 1.07
CA VAL A 75 -3.98 -7.36 0.59
C VAL A 75 -3.83 -8.87 0.54
N THR A 76 -4.31 -9.54 1.59
CA THR A 76 -4.15 -10.99 1.75
C THR A 76 -5.12 -11.77 0.87
N ALA A 77 -4.61 -12.79 0.18
CA ALA A 77 -5.45 -13.70 -0.59
C ALA A 77 -6.38 -14.51 0.32
N PRO A 78 -7.68 -14.67 -0.03
CA PRO A 78 -8.55 -15.58 0.67
C PRO A 78 -8.18 -17.04 0.38
N TRP A 79 -8.63 -17.96 1.24
CA TRP A 79 -8.29 -19.38 1.11
C TRP A 79 -8.69 -20.01 -0.23
N TRP A 80 -9.77 -19.54 -0.84
CA TRP A 80 -10.27 -20.02 -2.12
C TRP A 80 -9.45 -19.54 -3.34
N ALA A 81 -8.57 -18.54 -3.16
CA ALA A 81 -7.67 -18.05 -4.19
C ALA A 81 -6.33 -18.82 -4.24
N TYR A 82 -6.20 -19.92 -3.48
CA TYR A 82 -5.02 -20.79 -3.51
C TYR A 82 -5.29 -22.08 -4.29
N PRO A 83 -4.28 -22.62 -5.00
CA PRO A 83 -4.40 -23.92 -5.65
C PRO A 83 -4.68 -25.06 -4.63
N PRO A 84 -5.60 -26.00 -4.96
CA PRO A 84 -6.32 -26.20 -6.22
C PRO A 84 -7.66 -25.44 -6.30
N PHE A 85 -8.05 -24.68 -5.27
CA PHE A 85 -9.39 -24.09 -5.15
C PHE A 85 -9.65 -22.97 -6.17
N ASP A 86 -8.62 -22.22 -6.56
CA ASP A 86 -8.69 -21.17 -7.58
C ASP A 86 -9.23 -21.69 -8.92
N LEU A 87 -8.81 -22.89 -9.34
CA LEU A 87 -9.33 -23.53 -10.56
C LEU A 87 -10.83 -23.80 -10.48
N PHE A 88 -11.35 -24.15 -9.31
CA PHE A 88 -12.78 -24.39 -9.14
C PHE A 88 -13.56 -23.08 -9.12
N THR A 89 -13.01 -22.04 -8.51
CA THR A 89 -13.68 -20.73 -8.42
C THR A 89 -13.63 -19.96 -9.72
N ASP A 90 -12.55 -20.06 -10.47
CA ASP A 90 -12.39 -19.34 -11.73
C ASP A 90 -13.02 -20.08 -12.93
N LEU A 91 -13.06 -21.41 -12.90
CA LEU A 91 -13.49 -22.20 -14.04
C LEU A 91 -14.87 -22.87 -13.88
N LEU A 92 -15.19 -23.36 -12.67
CA LEU A 92 -16.37 -24.20 -12.45
C LEU A 92 -17.47 -23.51 -11.62
N TRP A 93 -17.17 -22.33 -11.04
CA TRP A 93 -18.15 -21.61 -10.23
C TRP A 93 -19.01 -20.70 -11.10
N PRO A 94 -20.33 -20.98 -11.24
CA PRO A 94 -21.20 -20.25 -12.18
C PRO A 94 -21.67 -18.88 -11.66
N PHE A 95 -21.21 -18.46 -10.49
CA PHE A 95 -21.62 -17.19 -9.87
C PHE A 95 -20.43 -16.24 -9.77
N THR A 96 -20.70 -14.94 -9.87
CA THR A 96 -19.69 -13.89 -9.64
C THR A 96 -19.29 -13.86 -8.16
N ILE A 97 -18.01 -14.02 -7.89
CA ILE A 97 -17.45 -13.84 -6.55
C ILE A 97 -17.00 -12.39 -6.40
N HIS A 98 -17.56 -11.69 -5.42
CA HIS A 98 -17.16 -10.32 -5.09
C HIS A 98 -16.13 -10.34 -3.97
N ASP A 99 -14.89 -9.98 -4.28
CA ASP A 99 -13.83 -9.80 -3.29
C ASP A 99 -13.56 -8.32 -3.08
N HIS A 100 -14.10 -7.80 -1.99
CA HIS A 100 -13.96 -6.42 -1.59
C HIS A 100 -12.94 -6.31 -0.45
N ARG A 101 -11.90 -5.52 -0.67
CA ARG A 101 -10.86 -5.22 0.34
C ARG A 101 -10.89 -3.76 0.69
N GLU A 102 -10.71 -3.46 1.96
CA GLU A 102 -10.72 -2.09 2.47
C GLU A 102 -9.37 -1.76 3.12
N ILE A 103 -8.84 -0.59 2.74
CA ILE A 103 -7.65 0.01 3.35
C ILE A 103 -8.10 1.33 3.97
N LEU A 104 -7.95 1.43 5.28
CA LEU A 104 -8.23 2.65 6.04
C LEU A 104 -6.92 3.24 6.55
N VAL A 105 -6.64 4.49 6.21
CA VAL A 105 -5.45 5.22 6.64
C VAL A 105 -5.86 6.50 7.36
N ALA A 106 -5.47 6.61 8.63
CA ALA A 106 -5.56 7.88 9.35
C ALA A 106 -4.34 8.76 8.99
N LEU A 107 -4.58 9.93 8.42
CA LEU A 107 -3.51 10.87 8.09
C LEU A 107 -3.13 11.65 9.37
N PRO A 108 -1.85 11.61 9.77
CA PRO A 108 -1.41 12.38 10.91
C PRO A 108 -1.53 13.88 10.61
N PRO A 109 -1.98 14.70 11.56
CA PRO A 109 -2.03 16.14 11.36
C PRO A 109 -0.61 16.68 11.14
N ARG A 110 -0.50 17.80 10.44
CA ARG A 110 0.80 18.48 10.28
C ARG A 110 1.32 18.90 11.68
N PRO A 111 2.57 18.57 12.01
CA PRO A 111 3.14 18.99 13.28
C PRO A 111 3.08 20.51 13.43
N GLU A 112 2.74 20.97 14.61
CA GLU A 112 2.74 22.40 14.93
C GLU A 112 4.15 23.01 14.74
N PRO A 113 4.26 24.25 14.29
CA PRO A 113 5.56 24.89 14.08
C PRO A 113 6.50 24.79 15.29
N ARG A 114 5.95 24.88 16.49
CA ARG A 114 6.68 24.73 17.75
C ARG A 114 7.32 23.34 17.92
N GLU A 115 6.60 22.28 17.55
CA GLU A 115 7.13 20.91 17.57
C GLU A 115 8.28 20.73 16.60
N LEU A 116 8.16 21.32 15.40
CA LEU A 116 9.21 21.29 14.40
C LEU A 116 10.48 22.01 14.89
N ASP A 117 10.33 23.14 15.58
CA ASP A 117 11.47 23.88 16.14
C ASP A 117 12.15 23.10 17.27
N GLU A 118 11.38 22.42 18.12
CA GLU A 118 11.92 21.54 19.15
C GLU A 118 12.70 20.36 18.55
N VAL A 119 12.19 19.73 17.48
CA VAL A 119 12.88 18.65 16.78
C VAL A 119 14.17 19.16 16.14
N ARG A 120 14.13 20.31 15.47
CA ARG A 120 15.34 20.94 14.89
C ARG A 120 16.38 21.27 15.95
N ALA A 121 15.96 21.82 17.09
CA ALA A 121 16.84 22.10 18.20
C ALA A 121 17.52 20.84 18.76
N ARG A 122 16.77 19.75 18.91
CA ARG A 122 17.32 18.44 19.32
C ARG A 122 18.34 17.91 18.30
N HIS A 123 18.03 17.97 17.00
CA HIS A 123 18.95 17.54 15.95
C HIS A 123 20.24 18.37 15.96
N ALA A 124 20.14 19.69 16.09
CA ALA A 124 21.30 20.58 16.20
C ALA A 124 22.19 20.21 17.40
N ALA A 125 21.59 19.96 18.56
CA ALA A 125 22.31 19.54 19.76
C ALA A 125 23.02 18.18 19.60
N VAL A 126 22.44 17.24 18.88
CA VAL A 126 23.04 15.93 18.57
C VAL A 126 24.24 16.09 17.63
N ILE A 127 24.11 16.92 16.59
CA ILE A 127 25.20 17.23 15.65
C ILE A 127 26.38 17.88 16.38
N GLU A 128 26.11 18.91 17.18
CA GLU A 128 27.14 19.62 17.96
C GLU A 128 27.88 18.67 18.92
N ARG A 129 27.14 17.78 19.59
CA ARG A 129 27.74 16.74 20.44
C ARG A 129 28.61 15.77 19.64
N GLY A 130 28.17 15.35 18.46
CA GLY A 130 28.93 14.50 17.56
C GLY A 130 30.23 15.17 17.09
N GLU A 131 30.16 16.45 16.76
CA GLU A 131 31.33 17.23 16.37
C GLU A 131 32.32 17.46 17.54
N SER A 132 31.78 17.69 18.73
CA SER A 132 32.64 17.85 19.94
C SER A 132 33.36 16.54 20.26
N MET A 133 32.68 15.38 20.16
CA MET A 133 33.33 14.07 20.30
C MET A 133 34.38 13.82 19.22
N ARG A 134 34.12 14.17 17.99
CA ARG A 134 35.08 14.03 16.89
C ARG A 134 36.30 14.87 17.10
N ARG A 135 36.16 16.10 17.60
CA ARG A 135 37.30 16.96 17.97
C ARG A 135 38.09 16.40 19.13
N HIS A 136 37.43 15.77 20.10
CA HIS A 136 38.08 15.19 21.28
C HIS A 136 38.83 13.90 20.97
N PHE A 137 38.26 13.02 20.14
CA PHE A 137 38.82 11.72 19.81
C PHE A 137 39.49 11.63 18.42
N GLY A 138 39.30 12.65 17.55
CA GLY A 138 39.83 12.66 16.18
C GLY A 138 41.23 13.31 16.09
N GLY A 139 41.85 13.65 17.22
CA GLY A 139 43.14 14.36 17.25
C GLY A 139 44.39 13.50 17.12
N GLU A 140 44.29 12.18 16.97
CA GLU A 140 45.44 11.29 16.85
C GLU A 140 45.32 10.40 15.62
N ALA A 141 45.89 10.88 14.52
CA ALA A 141 46.17 10.01 13.39
C ALA A 141 47.27 9.01 13.83
N PRO A 142 47.12 7.69 13.59
CA PRO A 142 48.17 6.74 13.94
C PRO A 142 49.44 7.08 13.17
N PRO A 143 50.63 6.97 13.81
CA PRO A 143 51.90 7.25 13.17
C PRO A 143 52.08 6.28 11.99
N GLU A 144 52.35 6.83 10.81
CA GLU A 144 52.75 6.07 9.64
C GLU A 144 53.97 5.20 9.98
N SER A 145 53.76 3.88 9.96
CA SER A 145 54.85 2.90 10.04
C SER A 145 55.69 3.01 8.78
N ARG A 146 56.91 3.47 8.94
CA ARG A 146 57.98 3.29 7.94
C ARG A 146 58.49 1.87 7.92
#